data_d8561fa0cb49b54763685ead990636c9
#
_entry.id   d8561fa0cb49b54763685ead990636c9
#
_cell.length_a   1.000
_cell.length_b   1.000
_cell.length_c   1.000
_cell.angle_alpha   90.00
_cell.angle_beta   90.00
_cell.angle_gamma   90.00
#
_symmetry.space_group_name_H-M   'P 1'
#
loop_
_entity.id
_entity.type
_entity.pdbx_description
1 polymer ?
#
loop_
_entity_poly.entity_id
_entity_poly.type
_entity_poly.pdbx_seq_one_letter_code
_entity_poly.pdbx_strand_id
1 'polypeptide(L)'
;MNKQALRELYKNKRQDLPSKTRLQYDDLMLIQFQKFDFSGVRSLLTYWPMPNQAEPNTHLFSGYLRHMVPGLSIAYPVMDPDAHAFTAHQIDENTVYKPGKFGVLEPDAPNPVNPSTIDLVLVPLLVADKNGYRVGYGKGYYDRFLASCSAGVISMGFSYFEPIEQISDTDQFDVPLHYLITPSRIYEF
;
A
#
# COMPACT_ATOMS: atom_id res chain seq x y z
N MET A 1 -19.95 8.56 6.24
CA MET A 1 -19.73 7.50 7.27
C MET A 1 -18.37 7.71 7.89
N ASN A 2 -18.21 7.40 9.18
CA ASN A 2 -16.93 7.48 9.87
C ASN A 2 -16.00 6.30 9.52
N LYS A 3 -14.70 6.45 9.83
CA LYS A 3 -13.66 5.45 9.53
C LYS A 3 -13.95 4.07 10.14
N GLN A 4 -14.53 4.01 11.35
CA GLN A 4 -14.82 2.73 11.99
C GLN A 4 -15.90 1.95 11.24
N ALA A 5 -17.02 2.59 10.93
CA ALA A 5 -18.11 1.96 10.18
C ALA A 5 -17.68 1.55 8.76
N LEU A 6 -16.87 2.41 8.09
CA LEU A 6 -16.30 2.08 6.79
C LEU A 6 -15.34 0.90 6.87
N ARG A 7 -14.54 0.79 7.92
CA ARG A 7 -13.61 -0.33 8.13
C ARG A 7 -14.34 -1.65 8.21
N GLU A 8 -15.40 -1.72 9.01
CA GLU A 8 -16.21 -2.93 9.15
C GLU A 8 -16.90 -3.28 7.83
N LEU A 9 -17.54 -2.30 7.20
CA LEU A 9 -18.23 -2.49 5.92
C LEU A 9 -17.30 -3.01 4.82
N TYR A 10 -16.15 -2.37 4.61
CA TYR A 10 -15.25 -2.72 3.51
C TYR A 10 -14.40 -3.96 3.77
N LYS A 11 -14.13 -4.29 5.02
CA LYS A 11 -13.59 -5.61 5.37
C LYS A 11 -14.55 -6.73 4.94
N ASN A 12 -15.83 -6.61 5.29
CA ASN A 12 -16.84 -7.60 4.93
C ASN A 12 -17.00 -7.69 3.40
N LYS A 13 -17.19 -6.53 2.73
CA LYS A 13 -17.27 -6.50 1.26
C LYS A 13 -16.08 -7.17 0.58
N ARG A 14 -14.87 -6.96 1.10
CA ARG A 14 -13.65 -7.54 0.52
C ARG A 14 -13.57 -9.05 0.77
N GLN A 15 -14.00 -9.52 1.94
CA GLN A 15 -14.09 -10.94 2.26
C GLN A 15 -15.14 -11.67 1.40
N ASP A 16 -16.26 -11.00 1.11
CA ASP A 16 -17.36 -11.55 0.30
C ASP A 16 -17.01 -11.64 -1.19
N LEU A 17 -15.94 -10.97 -1.65
CA LEU A 17 -15.50 -11.09 -3.04
C LEU A 17 -14.98 -12.51 -3.31
N PRO A 18 -15.56 -13.23 -4.31
CA PRO A 18 -15.04 -14.54 -4.71
C PRO A 18 -13.57 -14.48 -5.11
N SER A 19 -12.79 -15.50 -4.80
CA SER A 19 -11.37 -15.56 -5.13
C SER A 19 -11.11 -15.35 -6.62
N LYS A 20 -11.95 -15.90 -7.49
CA LYS A 20 -11.86 -15.70 -8.95
C LYS A 20 -12.04 -14.22 -9.32
N THR A 21 -12.99 -13.52 -8.70
CA THR A 21 -13.22 -12.09 -8.94
C THR A 21 -12.02 -11.26 -8.47
N ARG A 22 -11.44 -11.59 -7.31
CA ARG A 22 -10.23 -10.89 -6.82
C ARG A 22 -9.07 -11.05 -7.78
N LEU A 23 -8.82 -12.27 -8.28
CA LEU A 23 -7.76 -12.50 -9.29
C LEU A 23 -7.99 -11.66 -10.56
N GLN A 24 -9.23 -11.61 -11.06
CA GLN A 24 -9.56 -10.77 -12.22
C GLN A 24 -9.34 -9.28 -11.92
N TYR A 25 -9.69 -8.83 -10.73
CA TYR A 25 -9.49 -7.43 -10.33
C TYR A 25 -8.01 -7.09 -10.15
N ASP A 26 -7.20 -8.00 -9.62
CA ASP A 26 -5.74 -7.84 -9.54
C ASP A 26 -5.14 -7.68 -10.93
N ASP A 27 -5.54 -8.51 -11.90
CA ASP A 27 -5.08 -8.40 -13.30
C ASP A 27 -5.52 -7.07 -13.95
N LEU A 28 -6.76 -6.64 -13.72
CA LEU A 28 -7.26 -5.36 -14.22
C LEU A 28 -6.52 -4.18 -13.60
N MET A 29 -6.25 -4.22 -12.29
CA MET A 29 -5.45 -3.19 -11.62
C MET A 29 -4.01 -3.17 -12.14
N LEU A 30 -3.43 -4.33 -12.47
CA LEU A 30 -2.10 -4.38 -13.11
C LEU A 30 -2.12 -3.70 -14.47
N ILE A 31 -3.16 -3.90 -15.28
CA ILE A 31 -3.33 -3.21 -16.57
C ILE A 31 -3.42 -1.69 -16.39
N GLN A 32 -4.10 -1.22 -15.34
CA GLN A 32 -4.12 0.22 -15.04
C GLN A 32 -2.75 0.71 -14.56
N PHE A 33 -2.10 -0.03 -13.65
CA PHE A 33 -0.79 0.31 -13.10
C PHE A 33 0.28 0.47 -14.19
N GLN A 34 0.23 -0.36 -15.24
CA GLN A 34 1.14 -0.29 -16.38
C GLN A 34 1.04 1.02 -17.20
N LYS A 35 -0.05 1.76 -17.06
CA LYS A 35 -0.23 3.05 -17.75
C LYS A 35 0.42 4.22 -17.02
N PHE A 36 0.86 4.01 -15.78
CA PHE A 36 1.51 5.04 -14.99
C PHE A 36 2.96 5.23 -15.44
N ASP A 37 3.43 6.49 -15.45
CA ASP A 37 4.83 6.81 -15.78
C ASP A 37 5.73 6.64 -14.55
N PHE A 38 6.57 5.63 -14.57
CA PHE A 38 7.55 5.33 -13.53
C PHE A 38 8.95 5.85 -13.81
N SER A 39 9.14 6.75 -14.77
CA SER A 39 10.48 7.20 -15.22
C SER A 39 11.35 7.79 -14.11
N GLY A 40 10.72 8.41 -13.10
CA GLY A 40 11.41 8.98 -11.92
C GLY A 40 11.59 8.02 -10.74
N VAL A 41 10.99 6.83 -10.77
CA VAL A 41 11.00 5.90 -9.64
C VAL A 41 12.27 5.06 -9.64
N ARG A 42 13.01 5.05 -8.53
CA ARG A 42 14.21 4.23 -8.29
C ARG A 42 14.10 3.39 -7.02
N SER A 43 13.19 3.75 -6.13
CA SER A 43 12.98 3.10 -4.85
C SER A 43 11.50 2.93 -4.55
N LEU A 44 11.12 1.73 -4.10
CA LEU A 44 9.76 1.29 -3.83
C LEU A 44 9.67 0.76 -2.40
N LEU A 45 8.74 1.29 -1.61
CA LEU A 45 8.23 0.59 -0.44
C LEU A 45 6.93 -0.13 -0.82
N THR A 46 6.92 -1.45 -0.66
CA THR A 46 5.72 -2.29 -0.83
C THR A 46 5.40 -3.03 0.46
N TYR A 47 4.37 -3.86 0.46
CA TYR A 47 3.99 -4.67 1.63
C TYR A 47 3.58 -6.08 1.22
N TRP A 48 3.68 -7.04 2.15
CA TRP A 48 3.12 -8.37 1.99
C TRP A 48 1.61 -8.30 2.20
N PRO A 49 0.81 -8.76 1.24
CA PRO A 49 -0.63 -8.86 1.44
C PRO A 49 -0.94 -9.78 2.61
N MET A 50 -1.79 -9.34 3.52
CA MET A 50 -2.25 -10.16 4.64
C MET A 50 -3.20 -11.26 4.13
N PRO A 51 -2.85 -12.57 4.29
CA PRO A 51 -3.64 -13.67 3.72
C PRO A 51 -5.11 -13.65 4.16
N ASN A 52 -5.35 -13.29 5.43
CA ASN A 52 -6.69 -13.30 6.02
C ASN A 52 -7.49 -12.02 5.77
N GLN A 53 -6.95 -11.05 5.03
CA GLN A 53 -7.60 -9.77 4.76
C GLN A 53 -8.06 -9.63 3.31
N ALA A 54 -7.85 -10.64 2.46
CA ALA A 54 -8.19 -10.61 1.04
C ALA A 54 -7.67 -9.33 0.33
N GLU A 55 -6.46 -8.90 0.65
CA GLU A 55 -5.82 -7.72 0.06
C GLU A 55 -5.47 -7.92 -1.41
N PRO A 56 -5.40 -6.83 -2.20
CA PRO A 56 -4.81 -6.87 -3.54
C PRO A 56 -3.40 -7.46 -3.54
N ASN A 57 -3.08 -8.21 -4.58
CA ASN A 57 -1.80 -8.90 -4.70
C ASN A 57 -0.67 -7.93 -5.10
N THR A 58 -0.04 -7.29 -4.13
CA THR A 58 1.06 -6.34 -4.36
C THR A 58 2.30 -6.96 -5.01
N HIS A 59 2.46 -8.28 -4.97
CA HIS A 59 3.57 -8.94 -5.65
C HIS A 59 3.49 -8.82 -7.18
N LEU A 60 2.29 -8.71 -7.75
CA LEU A 60 2.12 -8.44 -9.19
C LEU A 60 2.68 -7.07 -9.55
N PHE A 61 2.38 -6.06 -8.76
CA PHE A 61 2.79 -4.67 -9.03
C PHE A 61 4.28 -4.47 -8.80
N SER A 62 4.82 -4.96 -7.67
CA SER A 62 6.25 -4.89 -7.39
C SER A 62 7.08 -5.74 -8.35
N GLY A 63 6.57 -6.91 -8.76
CA GLY A 63 7.20 -7.75 -9.78
C GLY A 63 7.27 -7.07 -11.14
N TYR A 64 6.19 -6.42 -11.58
CA TYR A 64 6.18 -5.62 -12.79
C TYR A 64 7.22 -4.50 -12.74
N LEU A 65 7.25 -3.70 -11.65
CA LEU A 65 8.23 -2.62 -11.51
C LEU A 65 9.67 -3.12 -11.50
N ARG A 66 9.94 -4.23 -10.82
CA ARG A 66 11.28 -4.84 -10.81
C ARG A 66 11.75 -5.18 -12.23
N HIS A 67 10.83 -5.60 -13.09
CA HIS A 67 11.13 -5.91 -14.49
C HIS A 67 11.32 -4.64 -15.33
N MET A 68 10.48 -3.62 -15.11
CA MET A 68 10.45 -2.40 -15.94
C MET A 68 11.48 -1.35 -15.53
N VAL A 69 11.92 -1.35 -14.27
CA VAL A 69 12.87 -0.37 -13.72
C VAL A 69 14.16 -1.07 -13.33
N PRO A 70 15.18 -1.08 -14.20
CA PRO A 70 16.48 -1.68 -13.89
C PRO A 70 17.10 -1.04 -12.64
N GLY A 71 17.54 -1.88 -11.71
CA GLY A 71 18.16 -1.42 -10.46
C GLY A 71 17.17 -0.87 -9.42
N LEU A 72 15.87 -1.12 -9.57
CA LEU A 72 14.86 -0.72 -8.58
C LEU A 72 15.22 -1.28 -7.19
N SER A 73 15.39 -0.38 -6.22
CA SER A 73 15.51 -0.73 -4.82
C SER A 73 14.11 -1.01 -4.26
N ILE A 74 13.91 -2.20 -3.67
CA ILE A 74 12.63 -2.57 -3.05
C ILE A 74 12.82 -2.72 -1.55
N ALA A 75 11.91 -2.12 -0.78
CA ALA A 75 11.87 -2.24 0.66
C ALA A 75 10.52 -2.78 1.13
N TYR A 76 10.54 -3.43 2.30
CA TYR A 76 9.37 -3.90 3.02
C TYR A 76 9.35 -3.32 4.44
N PRO A 77 8.16 -3.13 5.04
CA PRO A 77 8.06 -2.65 6.41
C PRO A 77 8.48 -3.73 7.41
N VAL A 78 9.23 -3.33 8.44
CA VAL A 78 9.46 -4.09 9.67
C VAL A 78 8.75 -3.34 10.80
N MET A 79 7.78 -4.00 11.42
CA MET A 79 6.86 -3.35 12.35
C MET A 79 7.46 -3.19 13.75
N ASP A 80 7.31 -2.00 14.31
CA ASP A 80 7.54 -1.71 15.72
C ASP A 80 6.21 -1.33 16.38
N PRO A 81 5.52 -2.30 17.01
CA PRO A 81 4.24 -2.04 17.64
C PRO A 81 4.34 -1.16 18.88
N ASP A 82 5.48 -1.14 19.55
CA ASP A 82 5.66 -0.35 20.78
C ASP A 82 5.79 1.14 20.42
N ALA A 83 6.47 1.44 19.32
CA ALA A 83 6.53 2.78 18.74
C ALA A 83 5.29 3.14 17.88
N HIS A 84 4.36 2.21 17.65
CA HIS A 84 3.28 2.36 16.69
C HIS A 84 3.76 2.83 15.30
N ALA A 85 4.90 2.34 14.88
CA ALA A 85 5.59 2.71 13.65
C ALA A 85 6.14 1.48 12.92
N PHE A 86 6.71 1.69 11.77
CA PHE A 86 7.57 0.71 11.11
C PHE A 86 8.78 1.40 10.50
N THR A 87 9.83 0.63 10.26
CA THR A 87 10.98 1.04 9.45
C THR A 87 10.95 0.31 8.12
N ALA A 88 11.33 1.00 7.04
CA ALA A 88 11.47 0.37 5.73
C ALA A 88 12.83 -0.33 5.65
N HIS A 89 12.84 -1.58 5.21
CA HIS A 89 14.08 -2.36 5.05
C HIS A 89 14.23 -2.81 3.61
N GLN A 90 15.35 -2.44 3.00
CA GLN A 90 15.67 -2.87 1.64
C GLN A 90 15.92 -4.37 1.61
N ILE A 91 15.43 -4.99 0.56
CA ILE A 91 15.61 -6.42 0.29
C ILE A 91 16.52 -6.64 -0.92
N ASP A 92 17.15 -7.80 -0.94
CA ASP A 92 17.93 -8.35 -2.07
C ASP A 92 17.61 -9.83 -2.28
N GLU A 93 18.37 -10.49 -3.16
CA GLU A 93 18.21 -11.90 -3.47
C GLU A 93 18.55 -12.85 -2.31
N ASN A 94 19.32 -12.38 -1.34
CA ASN A 94 19.75 -13.16 -0.17
C ASN A 94 18.85 -12.89 1.06
N THR A 95 17.89 -12.01 0.95
CA THR A 95 17.04 -11.62 2.08
C THR A 95 16.21 -12.80 2.58
N VAL A 96 16.41 -13.14 3.83
CA VAL A 96 15.60 -14.13 4.55
C VAL A 96 14.41 -13.41 5.19
N TYR A 97 13.26 -14.07 5.22
CA TYR A 97 12.05 -13.56 5.82
C TYR A 97 11.67 -14.38 7.05
N LYS A 98 11.14 -13.70 8.07
CA LYS A 98 10.59 -14.33 9.26
C LYS A 98 9.14 -13.90 9.48
N PRO A 99 8.34 -14.70 10.19
CA PRO A 99 7.03 -14.27 10.63
C PRO A 99 7.16 -13.04 11.54
N GLY A 100 6.59 -11.94 11.08
CA GLY A 100 6.50 -10.70 11.85
C GLY A 100 5.22 -10.62 12.68
N LYS A 101 5.04 -9.49 13.33
CA LYS A 101 3.79 -9.19 14.02
C LYS A 101 2.65 -9.07 12.99
N PHE A 102 1.43 -9.35 13.38
CA PHE A 102 0.22 -9.37 12.53
C PHE A 102 0.18 -10.49 11.47
N GLY A 103 1.05 -11.51 11.55
CA GLY A 103 1.06 -12.63 10.60
C GLY A 103 1.59 -12.30 9.21
N VAL A 104 2.31 -11.18 9.09
CA VAL A 104 2.96 -10.74 7.85
C VAL A 104 4.43 -11.17 7.89
N LEU A 105 4.99 -11.55 6.73
CA LEU A 105 6.41 -11.82 6.62
C LEU A 105 7.20 -10.50 6.61
N GLU A 106 8.28 -10.46 7.38
CA GLU A 106 9.19 -9.32 7.49
C GLU A 106 10.61 -9.73 7.14
N PRO A 107 11.42 -8.85 6.52
CA PRO A 107 12.85 -9.11 6.35
C PRO A 107 13.54 -9.36 7.68
N ASP A 108 14.36 -10.41 7.77
CA ASP A 108 15.10 -10.77 9.00
C ASP A 108 16.47 -10.07 9.11
N ALA A 109 16.89 -9.34 8.10
CA ALA A 109 18.15 -8.60 8.11
C ALA A 109 17.90 -7.11 8.34
N PRO A 110 18.64 -6.46 9.26
CA PRO A 110 18.55 -5.01 9.43
C PRO A 110 19.24 -4.32 8.25
N ASN A 111 18.46 -3.83 7.30
CA ASN A 111 18.92 -2.98 6.21
C ASN A 111 17.98 -1.78 6.07
N PRO A 112 17.93 -0.90 7.09
CA PRO A 112 16.97 0.18 7.13
C PRO A 112 17.24 1.22 6.05
N VAL A 113 16.18 1.70 5.43
CA VAL A 113 16.19 2.74 4.40
C VAL A 113 15.66 4.03 4.99
N ASN A 114 16.32 5.15 4.69
CA ASN A 114 15.81 6.46 5.07
C ASN A 114 14.50 6.74 4.30
N PRO A 115 13.38 7.04 4.97
CA PRO A 115 12.11 7.33 4.30
C PRO A 115 12.20 8.43 3.24
N SER A 116 13.09 9.43 3.44
CA SER A 116 13.27 10.53 2.49
C SER A 116 13.87 10.12 1.13
N THR A 117 14.38 8.90 1.01
CA THR A 117 14.95 8.36 -0.24
C THR A 117 13.98 7.43 -1.00
N ILE A 118 12.77 7.27 -0.50
CA ILE A 118 11.76 6.42 -1.14
C ILE A 118 10.95 7.27 -2.11
N ASP A 119 10.86 6.81 -3.36
CA ASP A 119 10.16 7.52 -4.43
C ASP A 119 8.68 7.11 -4.53
N LEU A 120 8.39 5.82 -4.30
CA LEU A 120 7.04 5.26 -4.41
C LEU A 120 6.70 4.41 -3.18
N VAL A 121 5.56 4.67 -2.58
CA VAL A 121 5.02 3.89 -1.46
C VAL A 121 3.68 3.28 -1.87
N LEU A 122 3.60 1.95 -1.88
CA LEU A 122 2.32 1.25 -1.97
C LEU A 122 1.68 1.21 -0.59
N VAL A 123 0.47 1.73 -0.49
CA VAL A 123 -0.21 1.97 0.78
C VAL A 123 -1.41 1.02 0.92
N PRO A 124 -1.44 0.16 1.96
CA PRO A 124 -2.59 -0.70 2.20
C PRO A 124 -3.81 0.11 2.66
N LEU A 125 -4.97 -0.24 2.12
CA LEU A 125 -6.24 0.38 2.48
C LEU A 125 -7.41 -0.59 2.30
N LEU A 126 -8.56 -0.19 2.83
CA LEU A 126 -9.84 -0.84 2.63
C LEU A 126 -10.69 -0.10 1.59
N VAL A 127 -10.72 1.23 1.69
CA VAL A 127 -11.41 2.15 0.79
C VAL A 127 -10.77 3.54 0.87
N ALA A 128 -10.82 4.29 -0.23
CA ALA A 128 -10.48 5.71 -0.24
C ALA A 128 -11.72 6.56 -0.58
N ASP A 129 -11.65 7.86 -0.31
CA ASP A 129 -12.63 8.83 -0.77
C ASP A 129 -12.12 9.64 -1.97
N LYS A 130 -12.97 10.49 -2.53
CA LYS A 130 -12.67 11.33 -3.70
C LYS A 130 -11.62 12.42 -3.45
N ASN A 131 -11.21 12.62 -2.20
CA ASN A 131 -10.14 13.54 -1.81
C ASN A 131 -8.81 12.83 -1.51
N GLY A 132 -8.73 11.52 -1.77
CA GLY A 132 -7.53 10.72 -1.52
C GLY A 132 -7.38 10.23 -0.08
N TYR A 133 -8.25 10.64 0.86
CA TYR A 133 -8.22 10.09 2.21
C TYR A 133 -8.62 8.63 2.22
N ARG A 134 -8.02 7.86 3.12
CA ARG A 134 -8.22 6.41 3.13
C ARG A 134 -8.60 5.86 4.50
N VAL A 135 -9.31 4.76 4.48
CA VAL A 135 -9.54 3.91 5.65
C VAL A 135 -8.59 2.70 5.56
N GLY A 136 -7.65 2.65 6.48
CA GLY A 136 -6.79 1.49 6.70
C GLY A 136 -7.23 0.68 7.91
N TYR A 137 -6.29 -0.03 8.54
CA TYR A 137 -6.55 -0.89 9.71
C TYR A 137 -6.62 -0.15 11.05
N GLY A 138 -6.47 1.17 11.07
CA GLY A 138 -6.69 2.02 12.24
C GLY A 138 -5.51 2.16 13.20
N LYS A 139 -4.29 1.86 12.76
CA LYS A 139 -3.07 2.01 13.57
C LYS A 139 -2.23 3.26 13.23
N GLY A 140 -2.52 3.95 12.12
CA GLY A 140 -1.82 5.15 11.68
C GLY A 140 -0.35 4.94 11.25
N TYR A 141 0.07 3.70 11.01
CA TYR A 141 1.45 3.39 10.65
C TYR A 141 1.89 4.10 9.36
N TYR A 142 1.06 4.03 8.32
CA TYR A 142 1.39 4.63 7.02
C TYR A 142 1.27 6.16 7.02
N ASP A 143 0.39 6.75 7.84
CA ASP A 143 0.30 8.21 7.96
C ASP A 143 1.58 8.76 8.55
N ARG A 144 2.08 8.15 9.64
CA ARG A 144 3.37 8.54 10.24
C ARG A 144 4.55 8.32 9.31
N PHE A 145 4.56 7.21 8.57
CA PHE A 145 5.64 6.94 7.63
C PHE A 145 5.65 7.94 6.48
N LEU A 146 4.51 8.21 5.85
CA LEU A 146 4.39 9.18 4.75
C LEU A 146 4.76 10.60 5.20
N ALA A 147 4.43 10.97 6.45
CA ALA A 147 4.84 12.24 7.02
C ALA A 147 6.37 12.38 7.19
N SER A 148 7.12 11.28 7.21
CA SER A 148 8.59 11.24 7.29
C SER A 148 9.28 11.16 5.92
N CYS A 149 8.53 10.93 4.85
CA CYS A 149 9.06 10.89 3.50
C CYS A 149 9.37 12.28 2.95
N SER A 150 10.09 12.34 1.82
CA SER A 150 10.30 13.58 1.09
C SER A 150 8.99 14.12 0.49
N ALA A 151 8.94 15.42 0.22
CA ALA A 151 7.77 16.02 -0.44
C ALA A 151 7.50 15.49 -1.86
N GLY A 152 8.48 14.83 -2.47
CA GLY A 152 8.35 14.24 -3.81
C GLY A 152 7.90 12.77 -3.81
N VAL A 153 7.64 12.17 -2.63
CA VAL A 153 7.19 10.78 -2.57
C VAL A 153 5.83 10.61 -3.25
N ILE A 154 5.68 9.54 -4.02
CA ILE A 154 4.41 9.15 -4.59
C ILE A 154 3.77 8.10 -3.69
N SER A 155 2.57 8.37 -3.17
CA SER A 155 1.77 7.39 -2.43
C SER A 155 0.65 6.85 -3.30
N MET A 156 0.58 5.52 -3.44
CA MET A 156 -0.36 4.85 -4.32
C MET A 156 -1.07 3.71 -3.59
N GLY A 157 -2.39 3.69 -3.67
CA GLY A 157 -3.22 2.63 -3.10
C GLY A 157 -3.85 1.75 -4.17
N PHE A 158 -4.20 0.51 -3.80
CA PHE A 158 -4.95 -0.41 -4.64
C PHE A 158 -6.24 -0.81 -3.94
N SER A 159 -7.37 -0.68 -4.63
CA SER A 159 -8.67 -1.02 -4.09
C SER A 159 -9.53 -1.76 -5.11
N TYR A 160 -10.20 -2.82 -4.66
CA TYR A 160 -11.24 -3.48 -5.47
C TYR A 160 -12.49 -2.63 -5.64
N PHE A 161 -12.59 -1.55 -4.86
CA PHE A 161 -13.76 -0.67 -4.80
C PHE A 161 -13.41 0.73 -5.28
N GLU A 162 -14.39 1.35 -5.94
CA GLU A 162 -14.31 2.75 -6.32
C GLU A 162 -14.26 3.66 -5.08
N PRO A 163 -13.64 4.86 -5.17
CA PRO A 163 -13.63 5.80 -4.08
C PRO A 163 -15.06 6.22 -3.70
N ILE A 164 -15.31 6.33 -2.40
CA ILE A 164 -16.55 6.87 -1.85
C ILE A 164 -16.54 8.40 -1.90
N GLU A 165 -17.68 9.02 -1.66
CA GLU A 165 -17.80 10.48 -1.72
C GLU A 165 -16.87 11.16 -0.71
N GLN A 166 -17.02 10.83 0.58
CA GLN A 166 -16.24 11.43 1.65
C GLN A 166 -16.21 10.57 2.91
N ILE A 167 -15.05 10.53 3.57
CA ILE A 167 -14.85 10.01 4.93
C ILE A 167 -15.15 11.16 5.90
N SER A 168 -16.07 10.95 6.86
CA SER A 168 -16.62 12.05 7.67
C SER A 168 -15.74 12.47 8.86
N ASP A 169 -14.74 11.68 9.24
CA ASP A 169 -13.90 11.86 10.43
C ASP A 169 -12.40 11.82 10.11
N THR A 170 -12.03 12.44 8.98
CA THR A 170 -10.63 12.72 8.68
C THR A 170 -10.08 13.79 9.62
N ASP A 171 -8.79 13.69 9.95
CA ASP A 171 -8.10 14.64 10.82
C ASP A 171 -6.77 15.12 10.23
N GLN A 172 -6.09 16.02 10.94
CA GLN A 172 -4.85 16.67 10.48
C GLN A 172 -3.66 15.71 10.33
N PHE A 173 -3.74 14.50 10.87
CA PHE A 173 -2.68 13.50 10.79
C PHE A 173 -2.89 12.52 9.63
N ASP A 174 -4.07 12.54 9.03
CA ASP A 174 -4.34 11.72 7.85
C ASP A 174 -3.62 12.28 6.62
N VAL A 175 -2.77 11.49 6.01
CA VAL A 175 -2.06 11.86 4.78
C VAL A 175 -2.82 11.30 3.58
N PRO A 176 -3.36 12.12 2.66
CA PRO A 176 -4.07 11.61 1.50
C PRO A 176 -3.12 10.88 0.54
N LEU A 177 -3.67 9.95 -0.24
CA LEU A 177 -2.97 9.33 -1.35
C LEU A 177 -2.80 10.32 -2.49
N HIS A 178 -1.74 10.15 -3.29
CA HIS A 178 -1.62 10.80 -4.59
C HIS A 178 -2.40 10.06 -5.67
N TYR A 179 -2.40 8.71 -5.59
CA TYR A 179 -3.08 7.87 -6.58
C TYR A 179 -3.82 6.70 -5.94
N LEU A 180 -4.97 6.38 -6.52
CA LEU A 180 -5.69 5.13 -6.24
C LEU A 180 -5.89 4.37 -7.54
N ILE A 181 -5.52 3.11 -7.55
CA ILE A 181 -5.76 2.21 -8.67
C ILE A 181 -6.92 1.28 -8.33
N THR A 182 -7.93 1.27 -9.18
CA THR A 182 -9.06 0.35 -9.13
C THR A 182 -9.06 -0.53 -10.39
N PRO A 183 -9.87 -1.58 -10.47
CA PRO A 183 -10.00 -2.36 -11.69
C PRO A 183 -10.42 -1.54 -12.92
N SER A 184 -11.10 -0.40 -12.72
CA SER A 184 -11.65 0.42 -13.80
C SER A 184 -10.70 1.53 -14.27
N ARG A 185 -9.96 2.16 -13.36
CA ARG A 185 -9.12 3.34 -13.68
C ARG A 185 -8.11 3.71 -12.60
N ILE A 186 -7.27 4.67 -12.93
CA ILE A 186 -6.41 5.39 -11.98
C ILE A 186 -7.13 6.67 -11.56
N TYR A 187 -7.17 6.93 -10.26
CA TYR A 187 -7.58 8.22 -9.68
C TYR A 187 -6.33 8.97 -9.24
N GLU A 188 -6.27 10.25 -9.55
CA GLU A 188 -5.27 11.21 -9.10
C GLU A 188 -5.96 12.22 -8.19
N PHE A 189 -5.35 12.55 -7.03
CA PHE A 189 -5.92 13.42 -5.99
C PHE A 189 -5.09 14.67 -5.75
#